data_6559809599eeb02ac856449717e55d07
#
_entry.id   6559809599eeb02ac856449717e55d07
#
_cell.length_a   1.000
_cell.length_b   1.000
_cell.length_c   1.000
_cell.angle_alpha   90.00
_cell.angle_beta   90.00
_cell.angle_gamma   90.00
#
_symmetry.space_group_name_H-M   'P 1'
#
loop_
_entity.id
_entity.type
_entity.pdbx_description
1 polymer ?
#
loop_
_entity_poly.entity_id
_entity_poly.type
_entity_poly.pdbx_seq_one_letter_code
_entity_poly.pdbx_strand_id
1 'polypeptide(L)'
;MIPGQGERDVRVVVVGAGFSGLGAGIRLREAGFRDVLVLEKAEQLGGTWRDNTYPGCACDVPSTLYSYSFAPDAGWSRVFAGQEEIRAYLAATAERYGLAEVLRCGVALHEARWDPAAGRWQLETSDGSYSAAVLVMATGPWHVPRTLDVPGIDGFAGPVLHTARWDDSVDLAGKRVSVVGSGASAVQVVPAITGRAAAVHVFQRTAQWVLPKPDLALSPAFHQVVNRLPGARRGLRASQYALQESFGYAFRHPGLARLLEAGARAHLRLSVPDPQLRRALTPGYRLGCKRLLTSSTYYPALNRPHVRLHATAVSAVRGNEVVGADGTVAETDVLVTATGFRVGELPLAANVHGTDGRSLADVWGGEPQAYLGTTVGGFPNLFLLLGPNLLGGSTSAITVLEAQLTYLTAALGHLDRSAGRALEVRPGVQDAHNSAVQAALATTVYNTGGCTSYYLSSSGRNTFAWPWSTPRLTRRLNRFDPAAYVWQAPPAPLPAARTAPDDSAPAPSHPQGTGRPTR
;
A
#
# COMPACT_ATOMS: atom_id res chain seq x y z
N MET A 1 -15.45 -4.79 28.56
CA MET A 1 -14.20 -4.19 29.06
C MET A 1 -13.61 -5.13 30.09
N ILE A 2 -12.43 -5.65 29.83
CA ILE A 2 -11.65 -6.42 30.80
C ILE A 2 -10.95 -5.38 31.69
N PRO A 3 -11.18 -5.33 33.00
CA PRO A 3 -10.55 -4.36 33.88
C PRO A 3 -9.08 -4.77 34.10
N GLY A 4 -8.12 -3.89 33.78
CA GLY A 4 -6.78 -4.02 34.32
C GLY A 4 -5.58 -3.79 33.41
N GLN A 5 -5.74 -3.37 32.17
CA GLN A 5 -4.57 -2.90 31.40
C GLN A 5 -4.67 -1.38 31.24
N GLY A 6 -3.83 -0.64 31.99
CA GLY A 6 -3.65 0.79 31.83
C GLY A 6 -3.23 1.14 30.40
N GLU A 7 -3.60 2.32 29.94
CA GLU A 7 -3.18 2.87 28.65
C GLU A 7 -1.64 2.79 28.51
N ARG A 8 -1.19 2.23 27.39
CA ARG A 8 0.25 2.06 27.11
C ARG A 8 0.75 3.29 26.34
N ASP A 9 1.66 4.03 26.94
CA ASP A 9 2.25 5.20 26.34
C ASP A 9 3.41 4.82 25.41
N VAL A 10 3.35 5.24 24.14
CA VAL A 10 4.35 4.95 23.12
C VAL A 10 4.65 6.22 22.33
N ARG A 11 5.89 6.45 21.97
CA ARG A 11 6.23 7.64 21.19
C ARG A 11 5.73 7.56 19.75
N VAL A 12 6.02 6.47 19.04
CA VAL A 12 5.66 6.28 17.63
C VAL A 12 4.95 4.95 17.45
N VAL A 13 3.71 4.98 17.00
CA VAL A 13 3.01 3.78 16.55
C VAL A 13 2.97 3.75 15.03
N VAL A 14 3.42 2.64 14.45
CA VAL A 14 3.38 2.34 13.02
C VAL A 14 2.36 1.24 12.77
N VAL A 15 1.39 1.47 11.89
CA VAL A 15 0.29 0.53 11.60
C VAL A 15 0.51 -0.18 10.28
N GLY A 16 0.76 -1.48 10.33
CA GLY A 16 1.06 -2.36 9.21
C GLY A 16 2.53 -2.81 9.18
N ALA A 17 2.80 -4.09 8.93
CA ALA A 17 4.15 -4.69 8.85
C ALA A 17 4.45 -5.26 7.44
N GLY A 18 4.05 -4.56 6.38
CA GLY A 18 4.57 -4.73 5.03
C GLY A 18 5.88 -3.96 4.83
N PHE A 19 6.32 -3.77 3.58
CA PHE A 19 7.50 -2.95 3.27
C PHE A 19 7.48 -1.59 3.98
N SER A 20 6.34 -0.90 3.98
CA SER A 20 6.27 0.44 4.57
C SER A 20 6.54 0.45 6.08
N GLY A 21 5.88 -0.44 6.82
CA GLY A 21 6.03 -0.45 8.29
C GLY A 21 7.35 -1.03 8.77
N LEU A 22 7.84 -2.10 8.12
CA LEU A 22 9.18 -2.64 8.43
C LEU A 22 10.26 -1.60 8.16
N GLY A 23 10.18 -0.92 6.99
CA GLY A 23 11.10 0.17 6.67
C GLY A 23 11.04 1.32 7.67
N ALA A 24 9.84 1.70 8.14
CA ALA A 24 9.67 2.73 9.17
C ALA A 24 10.30 2.30 10.51
N GLY A 25 10.00 1.08 10.98
CA GLY A 25 10.58 0.54 12.21
C GLY A 25 12.11 0.52 12.19
N ILE A 26 12.69 0.08 11.06
CA ILE A 26 14.15 0.06 10.89
C ILE A 26 14.73 1.48 10.92
N ARG A 27 14.23 2.37 10.05
CA ARG A 27 14.81 3.70 9.88
C ARG A 27 14.63 4.61 11.09
N LEU A 28 13.53 4.46 11.82
CA LEU A 28 13.31 5.17 13.07
C LEU A 28 14.30 4.70 14.14
N ARG A 29 14.51 3.39 14.31
CA ARG A 29 15.47 2.85 15.27
C ARG A 29 16.91 3.24 14.93
N GLU A 30 17.30 3.19 13.65
CA GLU A 30 18.61 3.66 13.19
C GLU A 30 18.82 5.17 13.45
N ALA A 31 17.74 5.98 13.36
CA ALA A 31 17.76 7.40 13.69
C ALA A 31 17.77 7.70 15.20
N GLY A 32 17.76 6.66 16.06
CA GLY A 32 17.84 6.80 17.52
C GLY A 32 16.50 6.82 18.26
N PHE A 33 15.36 6.70 17.55
CA PHE A 33 14.05 6.57 18.19
C PHE A 33 13.91 5.17 18.78
N ARG A 34 13.91 5.06 20.13
CA ARG A 34 13.87 3.77 20.84
C ARG A 34 12.44 3.30 21.12
N ASP A 35 11.53 4.23 21.37
CA ASP A 35 10.14 3.97 21.71
C ASP A 35 9.28 3.99 20.43
N VAL A 36 9.38 2.90 19.68
CA VAL A 36 8.66 2.65 18.41
C VAL A 36 7.94 1.32 18.53
N LEU A 37 6.67 1.28 18.15
CA LEU A 37 5.84 0.09 18.09
C LEU A 37 5.28 -0.10 16.68
N VAL A 38 5.45 -1.28 16.10
CA VAL A 38 4.87 -1.66 14.81
C VAL A 38 3.74 -2.66 15.04
N LEU A 39 2.51 -2.28 14.70
CA LEU A 39 1.33 -3.12 14.84
C LEU A 39 0.97 -3.77 13.50
N GLU A 40 0.76 -5.08 13.48
CA GLU A 40 0.27 -5.83 12.32
C GLU A 40 -0.95 -6.66 12.73
N LYS A 41 -2.06 -6.50 12.02
CA LYS A 41 -3.31 -7.21 12.33
C LYS A 41 -3.25 -8.71 12.08
N ALA A 42 -2.41 -9.15 11.17
CA ALA A 42 -2.24 -10.58 10.90
C ALA A 42 -1.17 -11.19 11.81
N GLU A 43 -1.18 -12.52 11.90
CA GLU A 43 -0.25 -13.31 12.72
C GLU A 43 1.20 -13.22 12.23
N GLN A 44 1.43 -12.74 11.01
CA GLN A 44 2.75 -12.66 10.39
C GLN A 44 2.94 -11.34 9.65
N LEU A 45 4.19 -10.87 9.60
CA LEU A 45 4.60 -9.75 8.77
C LEU A 45 4.50 -10.07 7.26
N GLY A 46 4.62 -9.05 6.40
CA GLY A 46 4.76 -9.22 4.95
C GLY A 46 3.75 -8.44 4.11
N GLY A 47 2.58 -8.06 4.67
CA GLY A 47 1.56 -7.27 3.98
C GLY A 47 1.16 -7.89 2.64
N THR A 48 1.24 -7.14 1.55
CA THR A 48 0.88 -7.59 0.18
C THR A 48 1.54 -8.92 -0.19
N TRP A 49 2.78 -9.16 0.21
CA TRP A 49 3.53 -10.37 -0.12
C TRP A 49 3.25 -11.56 0.79
N ARG A 50 2.59 -11.36 1.92
CA ARG A 50 1.95 -12.40 2.72
C ARG A 50 0.58 -12.78 2.13
N ASP A 51 -0.22 -11.76 1.74
CA ASP A 51 -1.64 -11.94 1.41
C ASP A 51 -1.89 -12.48 0.00
N ASN A 52 -0.97 -12.23 -0.95
CA ASN A 52 -1.16 -12.60 -2.36
C ASN A 52 -0.33 -13.84 -2.70
N THR A 53 -0.90 -15.03 -2.49
CA THR A 53 -0.25 -16.33 -2.69
C THR A 53 -0.70 -17.06 -3.96
N TYR A 54 -1.52 -16.41 -4.80
CA TYR A 54 -2.00 -17.04 -6.03
C TYR A 54 -0.87 -17.52 -6.96
N PRO A 55 -1.06 -18.62 -7.70
CA PRO A 55 -0.05 -19.18 -8.58
C PRO A 55 0.50 -18.18 -9.58
N GLY A 56 1.82 -18.07 -9.66
CA GLY A 56 2.51 -17.14 -10.55
C GLY A 56 2.64 -15.71 -10.00
N CYS A 57 2.26 -15.45 -8.74
CA CYS A 57 2.41 -14.16 -8.10
C CYS A 57 3.89 -13.75 -8.03
N ALA A 58 4.22 -12.63 -8.68
CA ALA A 58 5.58 -12.11 -8.75
C ALA A 58 5.58 -10.58 -8.89
N CYS A 59 6.70 -9.95 -8.57
CA CYS A 59 6.89 -8.53 -8.81
C CYS A 59 7.04 -8.24 -10.31
N ASP A 60 6.58 -7.07 -10.73
CA ASP A 60 6.77 -6.51 -12.08
C ASP A 60 7.84 -5.41 -12.11
N VAL A 61 8.52 -5.19 -11.00
CA VAL A 61 9.70 -4.33 -10.86
C VAL A 61 10.92 -5.24 -10.61
N PRO A 62 12.09 -4.96 -11.20
CA PRO A 62 13.28 -5.77 -10.98
C PRO A 62 13.64 -5.90 -9.50
N SER A 63 14.00 -7.11 -9.05
CA SER A 63 14.21 -7.49 -7.65
C SER A 63 15.22 -6.60 -6.92
N THR A 64 16.33 -6.25 -7.60
CA THR A 64 17.36 -5.36 -7.02
C THR A 64 16.87 -3.93 -6.82
N LEU A 65 15.82 -3.50 -7.53
CA LEU A 65 15.17 -2.21 -7.35
C LEU A 65 13.97 -2.31 -6.39
N TYR A 66 13.30 -3.48 -6.35
CA TYR A 66 12.18 -3.75 -5.44
C TYR A 66 12.67 -4.35 -4.11
N SER A 67 13.71 -3.76 -3.55
CA SER A 67 14.29 -4.09 -2.25
C SER A 67 14.77 -2.80 -1.59
N TYR A 68 14.97 -2.80 -0.28
CA TYR A 68 15.55 -1.66 0.40
C TYR A 68 16.99 -1.42 -0.06
N SER A 69 17.35 -0.16 -0.30
CA SER A 69 18.72 0.21 -0.68
C SER A 69 19.72 0.01 0.46
N PHE A 70 19.24 0.12 1.69
CA PHE A 70 20.02 -0.09 2.93
C PHE A 70 20.12 -1.58 3.34
N ALA A 71 19.21 -2.42 2.83
CA ALA A 71 19.21 -3.86 3.07
C ALA A 71 19.19 -4.63 1.73
N PRO A 72 20.24 -4.48 0.88
CA PRO A 72 20.27 -5.17 -0.40
C PRO A 72 20.43 -6.67 -0.17
N ASP A 73 19.59 -7.46 -0.83
CA ASP A 73 19.77 -8.89 -0.92
C ASP A 73 20.74 -9.25 -2.06
N ALA A 74 21.55 -10.25 -1.83
CA ALA A 74 22.53 -10.73 -2.79
C ALA A 74 22.08 -11.99 -3.53
N GLY A 75 20.94 -12.56 -3.18
CA GLY A 75 20.57 -13.92 -3.55
C GLY A 75 19.30 -14.08 -4.41
N TRP A 76 18.76 -13.00 -5.01
CA TRP A 76 17.56 -13.10 -5.85
C TRP A 76 17.71 -14.16 -6.96
N SER A 77 16.78 -15.11 -7.01
CA SER A 77 16.82 -16.19 -8.01
C SER A 77 16.56 -15.73 -9.44
N ARG A 78 15.83 -14.60 -9.59
CA ARG A 78 15.39 -14.06 -10.88
C ARG A 78 15.43 -12.53 -10.89
N VAL A 79 15.42 -11.97 -12.11
CA VAL A 79 15.30 -10.51 -12.30
C VAL A 79 14.02 -9.98 -11.68
N PHE A 80 12.94 -10.76 -11.71
CA PHE A 80 11.65 -10.40 -11.10
C PHE A 80 11.23 -11.50 -10.11
N ALA A 81 11.52 -11.30 -8.85
CA ALA A 81 11.30 -12.27 -7.79
C ALA A 81 9.83 -12.66 -7.63
N GLY A 82 9.60 -13.90 -7.31
CA GLY A 82 8.30 -14.43 -6.90
C GLY A 82 7.90 -13.98 -5.50
N GLN A 83 6.64 -14.22 -5.20
CA GLN A 83 6.01 -13.84 -3.93
C GLN A 83 6.76 -14.43 -2.72
N GLU A 84 7.04 -15.72 -2.73
CA GLU A 84 7.70 -16.42 -1.60
C GLU A 84 9.08 -15.83 -1.30
N GLU A 85 9.87 -15.54 -2.35
CA GLU A 85 11.20 -14.98 -2.22
C GLU A 85 11.16 -13.56 -1.64
N ILE A 86 10.18 -12.73 -2.05
CA ILE A 86 10.00 -11.39 -1.48
C ILE A 86 9.53 -11.46 -0.03
N ARG A 87 8.64 -12.39 0.30
CA ARG A 87 8.21 -12.61 1.68
C ARG A 87 9.38 -13.06 2.56
N ALA A 88 10.20 -13.99 2.08
CA ALA A 88 11.41 -14.45 2.77
C ALA A 88 12.40 -13.30 2.98
N TYR A 89 12.60 -12.44 1.97
CA TYR A 89 13.42 -11.24 2.07
C TYR A 89 12.94 -10.30 3.18
N LEU A 90 11.63 -10.05 3.28
CA LEU A 90 11.06 -9.20 4.33
C LEU A 90 11.28 -9.80 5.72
N ALA A 91 11.07 -11.11 5.88
CA ALA A 91 11.29 -11.81 7.16
C ALA A 91 12.76 -11.75 7.57
N ALA A 92 13.68 -12.08 6.67
CA ALA A 92 15.12 -12.01 6.93
C ALA A 92 15.60 -10.57 7.23
N THR A 93 14.98 -9.57 6.56
CA THR A 93 15.28 -8.15 6.85
C THR A 93 14.80 -7.77 8.24
N ALA A 94 13.59 -8.15 8.64
CA ALA A 94 13.07 -7.86 9.96
C ALA A 94 13.93 -8.51 11.07
N GLU A 95 14.36 -9.75 10.88
CA GLU A 95 15.26 -10.46 11.78
C GLU A 95 16.62 -9.77 11.88
N ARG A 96 17.26 -9.50 10.74
CA ARG A 96 18.58 -8.84 10.66
C ARG A 96 18.63 -7.51 11.40
N TYR A 97 17.53 -6.74 11.37
CA TYR A 97 17.44 -5.44 12.04
C TYR A 97 16.80 -5.52 13.43
N GLY A 98 16.57 -6.72 13.97
CA GLY A 98 16.06 -6.93 15.33
C GLY A 98 14.66 -6.35 15.57
N LEU A 99 13.77 -6.37 14.55
CA LEU A 99 12.43 -5.79 14.68
C LEU A 99 11.49 -6.57 15.60
N ALA A 100 11.83 -7.79 16.00
CA ALA A 100 11.02 -8.59 16.91
C ALA A 100 10.72 -7.89 18.24
N GLU A 101 11.61 -6.99 18.70
CA GLU A 101 11.42 -6.22 19.92
C GLU A 101 10.26 -5.21 19.84
N VAL A 102 10.03 -4.66 18.66
CA VAL A 102 9.08 -3.58 18.42
C VAL A 102 7.87 -3.99 17.56
N LEU A 103 7.88 -5.19 17.02
CA LEU A 103 6.79 -5.72 16.18
C LEU A 103 5.79 -6.52 17.03
N ARG A 104 4.50 -6.20 16.87
CA ARG A 104 3.38 -6.96 17.43
C ARG A 104 2.47 -7.40 16.30
N CYS A 105 2.50 -8.70 16.00
CA CYS A 105 1.54 -9.35 15.09
C CYS A 105 0.28 -9.78 15.85
N GLY A 106 -0.83 -9.99 15.13
CA GLY A 106 -2.13 -10.31 15.72
C GLY A 106 -2.84 -9.11 16.36
N VAL A 107 -2.31 -7.88 16.17
CA VAL A 107 -2.86 -6.67 16.79
C VAL A 107 -3.44 -5.73 15.73
N ALA A 108 -4.76 -5.65 15.70
CA ALA A 108 -5.52 -4.77 14.80
C ALA A 108 -5.78 -3.41 15.47
N LEU A 109 -5.48 -2.33 14.76
CA LEU A 109 -5.99 -1.00 15.09
C LEU A 109 -7.47 -0.92 14.67
N HIS A 110 -8.35 -0.53 15.59
CA HIS A 110 -9.77 -0.33 15.33
C HIS A 110 -10.10 1.13 15.14
N GLU A 111 -9.55 2.02 15.98
CA GLU A 111 -9.79 3.44 15.92
C GLU A 111 -8.56 4.23 16.39
N ALA A 112 -8.38 5.43 15.83
CA ALA A 112 -7.37 6.40 16.26
C ALA A 112 -8.03 7.78 16.35
N ARG A 113 -7.87 8.47 17.49
CA ARG A 113 -8.40 9.81 17.72
C ARG A 113 -7.31 10.74 18.21
N TRP A 114 -7.20 11.92 17.60
CA TRP A 114 -6.33 12.95 18.11
C TRP A 114 -6.96 13.59 19.35
N ASP A 115 -6.22 13.57 20.46
CA ASP A 115 -6.58 14.32 21.67
C ASP A 115 -5.80 15.64 21.69
N PRO A 116 -6.45 16.79 21.44
CA PRO A 116 -5.79 18.08 21.42
C PRO A 116 -5.32 18.53 22.82
N ALA A 117 -5.96 18.03 23.89
CA ALA A 117 -5.58 18.38 25.26
C ALA A 117 -4.31 17.64 25.68
N ALA A 118 -4.14 16.39 25.28
CA ALA A 118 -2.93 15.60 25.52
C ALA A 118 -1.86 15.85 24.45
N GLY A 119 -2.22 16.35 23.26
CA GLY A 119 -1.33 16.47 22.11
C GLY A 119 -0.88 15.11 21.58
N ARG A 120 -1.76 14.11 21.61
CA ARG A 120 -1.44 12.70 21.33
C ARG A 120 -2.59 11.99 20.63
N TRP A 121 -2.26 10.92 19.96
CA TRP A 121 -3.21 9.96 19.39
C TRP A 121 -3.65 8.95 20.44
N GLN A 122 -4.95 8.79 20.61
CA GLN A 122 -5.58 7.72 21.37
C GLN A 122 -5.94 6.60 20.39
N LEU A 123 -5.41 5.41 20.64
CA LEU A 123 -5.50 4.26 19.74
C LEU A 123 -6.24 3.12 20.43
N GLU A 124 -7.36 2.67 19.84
CA GLU A 124 -8.07 1.48 20.27
C GLU A 124 -7.66 0.29 19.39
N THR A 125 -7.16 -0.76 20.01
CA THR A 125 -6.67 -1.95 19.31
C THR A 125 -7.28 -3.23 19.87
N SER A 126 -7.09 -4.35 19.16
CA SER A 126 -7.49 -5.68 19.67
C SER A 126 -6.71 -6.15 20.90
N ASP A 127 -5.59 -5.49 21.25
CA ASP A 127 -4.73 -5.78 22.41
C ASP A 127 -4.79 -4.66 23.48
N GLY A 128 -5.85 -3.85 23.50
CA GLY A 128 -6.03 -2.72 24.43
C GLY A 128 -5.69 -1.38 23.82
N SER A 129 -5.65 -0.34 24.67
CA SER A 129 -5.49 1.05 24.26
C SER A 129 -4.03 1.50 24.35
N TYR A 130 -3.65 2.36 23.41
CA TYR A 130 -2.33 2.99 23.36
C TYR A 130 -2.48 4.50 23.22
N SER A 131 -1.55 5.25 23.84
CA SER A 131 -1.36 6.68 23.59
C SER A 131 -0.07 6.88 22.81
N ALA A 132 -0.16 7.59 21.67
CA ALA A 132 1.00 7.77 20.78
C ALA A 132 1.23 9.26 20.44
N ALA A 133 2.48 9.73 20.55
CA ALA A 133 2.80 11.09 20.10
C ALA A 133 2.76 11.22 18.57
N VAL A 134 3.06 10.14 17.84
CA VAL A 134 3.10 10.09 16.38
C VAL A 134 2.42 8.82 15.90
N LEU A 135 1.55 8.96 14.89
CA LEU A 135 0.89 7.86 14.21
C LEU A 135 1.38 7.75 12.76
N VAL A 136 1.89 6.58 12.38
CA VAL A 136 2.35 6.29 11.01
C VAL A 136 1.46 5.24 10.38
N MET A 137 0.70 5.61 9.35
CA MET A 137 -0.15 4.69 8.60
C MET A 137 0.66 4.04 7.48
N ALA A 138 1.01 2.76 7.67
CA ALA A 138 1.78 1.94 6.73
C ALA A 138 0.93 0.82 6.12
N THR A 139 -0.38 1.05 5.96
CA THR A 139 -1.40 0.05 5.60
C THR A 139 -1.38 -0.37 4.12
N GLY A 140 -0.69 0.40 3.27
CA GLY A 140 -0.54 0.12 1.83
C GLY A 140 -1.83 0.31 1.02
N PRO A 141 -1.72 0.60 -0.30
CA PRO A 141 -2.88 0.85 -1.16
C PRO A 141 -3.50 -0.44 -1.75
N TRP A 142 -2.82 -1.59 -1.70
CA TRP A 142 -3.29 -2.86 -2.27
C TRP A 142 -3.62 -3.86 -1.17
N HIS A 143 -4.63 -3.53 -0.35
CA HIS A 143 -5.00 -4.35 0.79
C HIS A 143 -6.48 -4.78 0.79
N VAL A 144 -7.40 -3.88 0.42
CA VAL A 144 -8.84 -4.17 0.39
C VAL A 144 -9.21 -4.73 -0.98
N PRO A 145 -9.58 -6.03 -1.10
CA PRO A 145 -10.00 -6.62 -2.37
C PRO A 145 -11.28 -5.98 -2.90
N ARG A 146 -11.39 -5.85 -4.22
CA ARG A 146 -12.65 -5.52 -4.88
C ARG A 146 -13.38 -6.82 -5.20
N THR A 147 -14.46 -7.10 -4.52
CA THR A 147 -15.32 -8.24 -4.79
C THR A 147 -15.99 -8.13 -6.16
N LEU A 148 -16.28 -9.26 -6.79
CA LEU A 148 -17.17 -9.31 -7.95
C LEU A 148 -18.61 -9.22 -7.42
N ASP A 149 -19.29 -8.15 -7.79
CA ASP A 149 -20.69 -7.93 -7.41
C ASP A 149 -21.56 -8.09 -8.66
N VAL A 150 -22.12 -9.27 -8.80
CA VAL A 150 -23.04 -9.62 -9.92
C VAL A 150 -24.14 -10.56 -9.41
N PRO A 151 -25.36 -10.50 -9.98
CA PRO A 151 -26.45 -11.38 -9.60
C PRO A 151 -26.05 -12.85 -9.60
N GLY A 152 -26.40 -13.56 -8.53
CA GLY A 152 -26.21 -15.00 -8.39
C GLY A 152 -24.81 -15.46 -7.94
N ILE A 153 -23.87 -14.53 -7.66
CA ILE A 153 -22.51 -14.90 -7.24
C ILE A 153 -22.49 -15.72 -5.95
N ASP A 154 -23.34 -15.38 -4.98
CA ASP A 154 -23.45 -16.10 -3.71
C ASP A 154 -24.03 -17.52 -3.84
N GLY A 155 -24.71 -17.80 -4.97
CA GLY A 155 -25.26 -19.11 -5.31
C GLY A 155 -24.34 -19.93 -6.22
N PHE A 156 -23.09 -19.53 -6.44
CA PHE A 156 -22.15 -20.31 -7.24
C PHE A 156 -21.88 -21.67 -6.59
N ALA A 157 -21.99 -22.75 -7.37
CA ALA A 157 -21.92 -24.11 -6.85
C ALA A 157 -20.50 -24.56 -6.46
N GLY A 158 -19.46 -23.87 -6.90
CA GLY A 158 -18.07 -24.19 -6.64
C GLY A 158 -17.37 -23.13 -5.76
N PRO A 159 -16.07 -23.30 -5.48
CA PRO A 159 -15.30 -22.32 -4.76
C PRO A 159 -15.09 -21.03 -5.57
N VAL A 160 -15.20 -19.87 -4.88
CA VAL A 160 -14.87 -18.55 -5.40
C VAL A 160 -13.58 -18.09 -4.76
N LEU A 161 -12.51 -17.97 -5.53
CA LEU A 161 -11.19 -17.54 -5.09
C LEU A 161 -10.94 -16.10 -5.52
N HIS A 162 -10.57 -15.22 -4.58
CA HIS A 162 -10.03 -13.92 -4.93
C HIS A 162 -8.51 -13.99 -4.94
N THR A 163 -7.82 -13.41 -5.96
CA THR A 163 -6.34 -13.44 -6.03
C THR A 163 -5.65 -12.85 -4.79
N ALA A 164 -6.28 -11.93 -4.07
CA ALA A 164 -5.76 -11.41 -2.80
C ALA A 164 -6.18 -12.24 -1.55
N ARG A 165 -6.88 -13.33 -1.73
CA ARG A 165 -7.34 -14.24 -0.68
C ARG A 165 -7.35 -15.66 -1.27
N TRP A 166 -6.21 -16.08 -1.77
CA TRP A 166 -6.06 -17.37 -2.41
C TRP A 166 -6.14 -18.50 -1.37
N ASP A 167 -6.85 -19.55 -1.71
CA ASP A 167 -6.95 -20.76 -0.89
C ASP A 167 -6.24 -21.92 -1.60
N ASP A 168 -5.08 -22.28 -1.10
CA ASP A 168 -4.23 -23.35 -1.66
C ASP A 168 -4.84 -24.75 -1.49
N SER A 169 -5.87 -24.90 -0.65
CA SER A 169 -6.58 -26.18 -0.47
C SER A 169 -7.47 -26.54 -1.67
N VAL A 170 -7.81 -25.56 -2.51
CA VAL A 170 -8.63 -25.77 -3.71
C VAL A 170 -7.77 -26.30 -4.86
N ASP A 171 -7.94 -27.60 -5.18
CA ASP A 171 -7.24 -28.20 -6.31
C ASP A 171 -7.88 -27.81 -7.65
N LEU A 172 -7.06 -27.27 -8.55
CA LEU A 172 -7.45 -26.89 -9.91
C LEU A 172 -7.22 -27.98 -10.95
N ALA A 173 -6.62 -29.12 -10.57
CA ALA A 173 -6.31 -30.20 -11.52
C ALA A 173 -7.59 -30.77 -12.13
N GLY A 174 -7.64 -30.80 -13.47
CA GLY A 174 -8.79 -31.32 -14.21
C GLY A 174 -10.08 -30.48 -14.11
N LYS A 175 -10.04 -29.28 -13.50
CA LYS A 175 -11.20 -28.39 -13.34
C LYS A 175 -11.34 -27.42 -14.50
N ARG A 176 -12.60 -26.99 -14.75
CA ARG A 176 -12.93 -25.83 -15.60
C ARG A 176 -12.85 -24.60 -14.72
N VAL A 177 -11.91 -23.70 -15.02
CA VAL A 177 -11.63 -22.52 -14.20
C VAL A 177 -12.00 -21.27 -14.97
N SER A 178 -12.90 -20.45 -14.44
CA SER A 178 -13.15 -19.11 -14.95
C SER A 178 -12.34 -18.07 -14.18
N VAL A 179 -11.63 -17.21 -14.92
CA VAL A 179 -10.85 -16.08 -14.36
C VAL A 179 -11.51 -14.77 -14.77
N VAL A 180 -12.00 -14.01 -13.81
CA VAL A 180 -12.65 -12.70 -14.05
C VAL A 180 -11.67 -11.58 -13.81
N GLY A 181 -11.24 -10.93 -14.89
CA GLY A 181 -10.28 -9.83 -14.87
C GLY A 181 -9.19 -9.95 -15.92
N SER A 182 -8.50 -8.85 -16.19
CA SER A 182 -7.40 -8.76 -17.17
C SER A 182 -6.22 -7.94 -16.64
N GLY A 183 -6.20 -7.63 -15.33
CA GLY A 183 -5.15 -6.87 -14.68
C GLY A 183 -3.89 -7.70 -14.37
N ALA A 184 -2.98 -7.13 -13.57
CA ALA A 184 -1.69 -7.76 -13.22
C ALA A 184 -1.84 -9.18 -12.67
N SER A 185 -2.80 -9.42 -11.76
CA SER A 185 -3.03 -10.74 -11.18
C SER A 185 -3.54 -11.74 -12.22
N ALA A 186 -4.47 -11.34 -13.12
CA ALA A 186 -4.96 -12.21 -14.18
C ALA A 186 -3.84 -12.60 -15.17
N VAL A 187 -2.99 -11.65 -15.54
CA VAL A 187 -1.85 -11.87 -16.46
C VAL A 187 -0.83 -12.85 -15.86
N GLN A 188 -0.79 -13.00 -14.55
CA GLN A 188 0.08 -13.93 -13.83
C GLN A 188 -0.60 -15.28 -13.54
N VAL A 189 -1.83 -15.28 -13.03
CA VAL A 189 -2.51 -16.52 -12.64
C VAL A 189 -2.91 -17.37 -13.84
N VAL A 190 -3.39 -16.75 -14.94
CA VAL A 190 -3.83 -17.49 -16.14
C VAL A 190 -2.73 -18.42 -16.67
N PRO A 191 -1.52 -17.96 -17.00
CA PRO A 191 -0.47 -18.89 -17.47
C PRO A 191 -0.06 -19.93 -16.42
N ALA A 192 -0.13 -19.61 -15.14
CA ALA A 192 0.28 -20.52 -14.06
C ALA A 192 -0.68 -21.70 -13.88
N ILE A 193 -1.98 -21.51 -14.15
CA ILE A 193 -2.99 -22.56 -13.97
C ILE A 193 -3.27 -23.37 -15.23
N THR A 194 -2.89 -22.89 -16.43
CA THR A 194 -3.18 -23.58 -17.70
C THR A 194 -2.55 -24.96 -17.83
N GLY A 195 -1.53 -25.28 -17.07
CA GLY A 195 -0.90 -26.62 -17.06
C GLY A 195 -1.64 -27.65 -16.21
N ARG A 196 -2.58 -27.22 -15.36
CA ARG A 196 -3.31 -28.07 -14.40
C ARG A 196 -4.81 -28.13 -14.70
N ALA A 197 -5.42 -27.03 -15.10
CA ALA A 197 -6.85 -26.94 -15.40
C ALA A 197 -7.20 -27.67 -16.70
N ALA A 198 -8.37 -28.33 -16.74
CA ALA A 198 -8.91 -28.94 -17.96
C ALA A 198 -9.35 -27.89 -18.96
N ALA A 199 -9.94 -26.79 -18.49
CA ALA A 199 -10.28 -25.62 -19.31
C ALA A 199 -10.10 -24.35 -18.51
N VAL A 200 -9.73 -23.26 -19.21
CA VAL A 200 -9.62 -21.92 -18.61
C VAL A 200 -10.43 -20.93 -19.44
N HIS A 201 -11.40 -20.28 -18.80
CA HIS A 201 -12.22 -19.23 -19.38
C HIS A 201 -11.78 -17.88 -18.80
N VAL A 202 -11.32 -16.95 -19.63
CA VAL A 202 -10.86 -15.63 -19.18
C VAL A 202 -11.89 -14.58 -19.58
N PHE A 203 -12.57 -13.98 -18.62
CA PHE A 203 -13.52 -12.89 -18.83
C PHE A 203 -12.82 -11.54 -18.75
N GLN A 204 -12.68 -10.89 -19.89
CA GLN A 204 -11.97 -9.63 -20.04
C GLN A 204 -12.89 -8.50 -20.48
N ARG A 205 -13.30 -7.63 -19.57
CA ARG A 205 -14.08 -6.43 -19.93
C ARG A 205 -13.29 -5.43 -20.78
N THR A 206 -11.99 -5.31 -20.55
CA THR A 206 -11.11 -4.35 -21.22
C THR A 206 -9.74 -4.97 -21.42
N ALA A 207 -9.24 -4.98 -22.66
CA ALA A 207 -7.90 -5.44 -22.98
C ALA A 207 -6.82 -4.60 -22.29
N GLN A 208 -5.66 -5.18 -22.03
CA GLN A 208 -4.54 -4.52 -21.36
C GLN A 208 -3.32 -4.43 -22.28
N TRP A 209 -2.54 -3.36 -22.10
CA TRP A 209 -1.21 -3.28 -22.70
C TRP A 209 -0.25 -4.19 -21.96
N VAL A 210 0.31 -5.17 -22.66
CA VAL A 210 1.28 -6.12 -22.12
C VAL A 210 2.55 -6.06 -22.96
N LEU A 211 3.67 -5.72 -22.32
CA LEU A 211 5.01 -5.77 -22.90
C LEU A 211 5.72 -7.08 -22.54
N PRO A 212 6.76 -7.47 -23.29
CA PRO A 212 7.60 -8.60 -22.90
C PRO A 212 8.20 -8.39 -21.51
N LYS A 213 8.27 -9.45 -20.71
CA LYS A 213 8.95 -9.45 -19.41
C LYS A 213 10.29 -10.20 -19.57
N PRO A 214 11.43 -9.50 -19.53
CA PRO A 214 12.74 -10.13 -19.61
C PRO A 214 13.12 -10.73 -18.26
N ASP A 215 12.41 -11.78 -17.86
CA ASP A 215 12.58 -12.43 -16.57
C ASP A 215 13.62 -13.55 -16.69
N LEU A 216 14.88 -13.19 -16.48
CA LEU A 216 16.02 -14.10 -16.53
C LEU A 216 16.32 -14.68 -15.15
N ALA A 217 16.69 -15.96 -15.10
CA ALA A 217 17.27 -16.56 -13.91
C ALA A 217 18.65 -15.94 -13.62
N LEU A 218 18.91 -15.65 -12.36
CA LEU A 218 20.18 -15.10 -11.89
C LEU A 218 21.04 -16.23 -11.32
N SER A 219 22.12 -16.55 -11.99
CA SER A 219 22.99 -17.66 -11.58
C SER A 219 23.86 -17.30 -10.36
N PRO A 220 24.34 -18.27 -9.58
CA PRO A 220 25.32 -18.02 -8.52
C PRO A 220 26.57 -17.29 -9.02
N ALA A 221 27.01 -17.58 -10.25
CA ALA A 221 28.15 -16.89 -10.88
C ALA A 221 27.85 -15.39 -11.10
N PHE A 222 26.63 -15.05 -11.53
CA PHE A 222 26.19 -13.64 -11.63
C PHE A 222 26.32 -12.92 -10.29
N HIS A 223 25.82 -13.52 -9.21
CA HIS A 223 25.91 -12.94 -7.87
C HIS A 223 27.35 -12.80 -7.40
N GLN A 224 28.20 -13.79 -7.66
CA GLN A 224 29.63 -13.70 -7.32
C GLN A 224 30.29 -12.51 -8.02
N VAL A 225 30.04 -12.32 -9.32
CA VAL A 225 30.58 -11.20 -10.09
C VAL A 225 30.09 -9.86 -9.54
N VAL A 226 28.77 -9.72 -9.36
CA VAL A 226 28.15 -8.48 -8.86
C VAL A 226 28.63 -8.16 -7.44
N ASN A 227 28.90 -9.18 -6.61
CA ASN A 227 29.36 -8.99 -5.23
C ASN A 227 30.84 -8.65 -5.14
N ARG A 228 31.67 -9.19 -6.07
CA ARG A 228 33.11 -8.92 -6.10
C ARG A 228 33.47 -7.55 -6.70
N LEU A 229 32.67 -7.04 -7.60
CA LEU A 229 32.94 -5.76 -8.26
C LEU A 229 32.42 -4.58 -7.41
N PRO A 230 33.32 -3.71 -6.92
CA PRO A 230 32.90 -2.52 -6.16
C PRO A 230 31.94 -1.66 -6.97
N GLY A 231 30.79 -1.32 -6.37
CA GLY A 231 29.78 -0.47 -7.01
C GLY A 231 28.86 -1.17 -8.01
N ALA A 232 29.11 -2.43 -8.40
CA ALA A 232 28.30 -3.12 -9.42
C ALA A 232 26.82 -3.22 -9.02
N ARG A 233 26.51 -3.52 -7.76
CA ARG A 233 25.11 -3.53 -7.25
C ARG A 233 24.45 -2.15 -7.38
N ARG A 234 25.18 -1.06 -7.04
CA ARG A 234 24.68 0.30 -7.18
C ARG A 234 24.46 0.65 -8.64
N GLY A 235 25.39 0.28 -9.52
CA GLY A 235 25.27 0.48 -10.96
C GLY A 235 24.09 -0.28 -11.56
N LEU A 236 23.88 -1.54 -11.18
CA LEU A 236 22.74 -2.34 -11.61
C LEU A 236 21.41 -1.71 -11.14
N ARG A 237 21.31 -1.32 -9.87
CA ARG A 237 20.12 -0.63 -9.33
C ARG A 237 19.87 0.69 -10.06
N ALA A 238 20.92 1.48 -10.32
CA ALA A 238 20.82 2.75 -11.02
C ALA A 238 20.36 2.58 -12.47
N SER A 239 20.86 1.57 -13.19
CA SER A 239 20.44 1.27 -14.57
C SER A 239 18.96 0.85 -14.65
N GLN A 240 18.52 0.00 -13.72
CA GLN A 240 17.12 -0.40 -13.62
C GLN A 240 16.21 0.79 -13.25
N TYR A 241 16.66 1.64 -12.34
CA TYR A 241 15.96 2.87 -11.99
C TYR A 241 15.83 3.81 -13.21
N ALA A 242 16.91 4.01 -13.96
CA ALA A 242 16.89 4.83 -15.16
C ALA A 242 15.94 4.28 -16.24
N LEU A 243 15.90 2.94 -16.41
CA LEU A 243 14.96 2.28 -17.30
C LEU A 243 13.51 2.54 -16.88
N GLN A 244 13.19 2.36 -15.60
CA GLN A 244 11.85 2.63 -15.08
C GLN A 244 11.46 4.11 -15.25
N GLU A 245 12.38 5.03 -14.97
CA GLU A 245 12.13 6.46 -15.16
C GLU A 245 11.92 6.84 -16.63
N SER A 246 12.53 6.11 -17.58
CA SER A 246 12.29 6.32 -19.01
C SER A 246 10.85 5.99 -19.43
N PHE A 247 10.24 4.95 -18.86
CA PHE A 247 8.81 4.69 -19.03
C PHE A 247 7.96 5.83 -18.44
N GLY A 248 8.30 6.29 -17.23
CA GLY A 248 7.64 7.43 -16.60
C GLY A 248 7.73 8.69 -17.44
N TYR A 249 8.89 8.92 -18.07
CA TYR A 249 9.07 10.03 -18.99
C TYR A 249 8.13 9.91 -20.21
N ALA A 250 8.02 8.73 -20.80
CA ALA A 250 7.12 8.49 -21.93
C ALA A 250 5.64 8.70 -21.55
N PHE A 251 5.21 8.34 -20.33
CA PHE A 251 3.83 8.55 -19.87
C PHE A 251 3.50 10.02 -19.63
N ARG A 252 4.49 10.84 -19.35
CA ARG A 252 4.35 12.30 -19.25
C ARG A 252 4.39 13.00 -20.62
N HIS A 253 4.86 12.30 -21.67
CA HIS A 253 4.99 12.82 -23.03
C HIS A 253 4.23 11.91 -24.02
N PRO A 254 2.94 12.16 -24.28
CA PRO A 254 2.06 11.28 -25.07
C PRO A 254 2.60 10.91 -26.46
N GLY A 255 3.44 11.76 -27.06
CA GLY A 255 4.12 11.46 -28.33
C GLY A 255 5.05 10.25 -28.23
N LEU A 256 5.81 10.14 -27.14
CA LEU A 256 6.74 9.02 -26.89
C LEU A 256 6.01 7.74 -26.49
N ALA A 257 4.86 7.85 -25.82
CA ALA A 257 4.04 6.69 -25.49
C ALA A 257 3.64 5.91 -26.74
N ARG A 258 3.51 6.55 -27.91
CA ARG A 258 3.21 5.88 -29.20
C ARG A 258 4.29 4.88 -29.62
N LEU A 259 5.55 5.12 -29.29
CA LEU A 259 6.65 4.19 -29.58
C LEU A 259 6.51 2.91 -28.72
N LEU A 260 6.19 3.08 -27.44
CA LEU A 260 5.92 1.95 -26.54
C LEU A 260 4.68 1.18 -26.98
N GLU A 261 3.62 1.86 -27.43
CA GLU A 261 2.44 1.22 -28.02
C GLU A 261 2.78 0.40 -29.26
N ALA A 262 3.64 0.91 -30.14
CA ALA A 262 4.09 0.18 -31.32
C ALA A 262 4.85 -1.11 -30.92
N GLY A 263 5.72 -1.03 -29.92
CA GLY A 263 6.40 -2.19 -29.35
C GLY A 263 5.43 -3.21 -28.74
N ALA A 264 4.44 -2.76 -27.96
CA ALA A 264 3.42 -3.62 -27.37
C ALA A 264 2.53 -4.29 -28.45
N ARG A 265 2.19 -3.57 -29.51
CA ARG A 265 1.45 -4.13 -30.67
C ARG A 265 2.29 -5.14 -31.45
N ALA A 266 3.59 -4.89 -31.61
CA ALA A 266 4.50 -5.85 -32.22
C ALA A 266 4.58 -7.13 -31.38
N HIS A 267 4.76 -7.02 -30.07
CA HIS A 267 4.74 -8.16 -29.16
C HIS A 267 3.43 -8.96 -29.27
N LEU A 268 2.27 -8.28 -29.27
CA LEU A 268 0.97 -8.92 -29.44
C LEU A 268 0.88 -9.66 -30.79
N ARG A 269 1.30 -9.02 -31.89
CA ARG A 269 1.29 -9.64 -33.23
C ARG A 269 2.16 -10.86 -33.33
N LEU A 270 3.34 -10.83 -32.75
CA LEU A 270 4.28 -11.95 -32.76
C LEU A 270 3.84 -13.10 -31.84
N SER A 271 3.16 -12.77 -30.74
CA SER A 271 2.76 -13.77 -29.74
C SER A 271 1.38 -14.39 -29.99
N VAL A 272 0.48 -13.73 -30.75
CA VAL A 272 -0.90 -14.19 -31.00
C VAL A 272 -1.15 -14.31 -32.50
N PRO A 273 -1.07 -15.55 -33.07
CA PRO A 273 -1.29 -15.79 -34.49
C PRO A 273 -2.73 -15.54 -34.95
N ASP A 274 -3.73 -15.91 -34.12
CA ASP A 274 -5.13 -15.76 -34.44
C ASP A 274 -5.54 -14.27 -34.53
N PRO A 275 -6.03 -13.81 -35.69
CA PRO A 275 -6.45 -12.41 -35.86
C PRO A 275 -7.67 -12.01 -35.02
N GLN A 276 -8.55 -12.96 -34.68
CA GLN A 276 -9.75 -12.67 -33.88
C GLN A 276 -9.35 -12.47 -32.42
N LEU A 277 -8.56 -13.38 -31.86
CA LEU A 277 -8.01 -13.25 -30.52
C LEU A 277 -7.16 -11.98 -30.39
N ARG A 278 -6.34 -11.68 -31.40
CA ARG A 278 -5.50 -10.48 -31.43
C ARG A 278 -6.33 -9.19 -31.39
N ARG A 279 -7.46 -9.13 -32.11
CA ARG A 279 -8.39 -7.99 -32.04
C ARG A 279 -8.97 -7.85 -30.64
N ALA A 280 -9.40 -8.93 -30.02
CA ALA A 280 -9.94 -8.95 -28.66
C ALA A 280 -8.91 -8.49 -27.60
N LEU A 281 -7.62 -8.75 -27.83
CA LEU A 281 -6.52 -8.36 -26.94
C LEU A 281 -5.91 -6.98 -27.24
N THR A 282 -6.41 -6.25 -28.25
CA THR A 282 -5.90 -4.91 -28.59
C THR A 282 -6.63 -3.86 -27.75
N PRO A 283 -5.90 -3.10 -26.88
CA PRO A 283 -6.52 -2.05 -26.08
C PRO A 283 -7.01 -0.87 -26.94
N GLY A 284 -8.18 -0.32 -26.58
CA GLY A 284 -8.76 0.86 -27.22
C GLY A 284 -8.38 2.19 -26.56
N TYR A 285 -7.40 2.19 -25.65
CA TYR A 285 -6.94 3.36 -24.89
C TYR A 285 -5.41 3.50 -24.97
N ARG A 286 -4.89 4.67 -24.56
CA ARG A 286 -3.46 4.99 -24.64
C ARG A 286 -2.66 4.22 -23.59
N LEU A 287 -1.51 3.71 -23.99
CA LEU A 287 -0.56 3.04 -23.08
C LEU A 287 -0.12 4.02 -21.97
N GLY A 288 -0.16 3.56 -20.71
CA GLY A 288 0.10 4.36 -19.52
C GLY A 288 -1.16 4.88 -18.81
N CYS A 289 -2.32 4.91 -19.49
CA CYS A 289 -3.59 5.28 -18.85
C CYS A 289 -3.97 4.34 -17.69
N LYS A 290 -3.67 3.06 -17.86
CA LYS A 290 -3.65 2.04 -16.78
C LYS A 290 -2.22 1.59 -16.52
N ARG A 291 -1.98 0.89 -15.41
CA ARG A 291 -0.67 0.28 -15.15
C ARG A 291 -0.23 -0.55 -16.34
N LEU A 292 0.97 -0.29 -16.83
CA LEU A 292 1.60 -1.10 -17.87
C LEU A 292 1.94 -2.48 -17.29
N LEU A 293 1.49 -3.53 -17.97
CA LEU A 293 1.76 -4.90 -17.59
C LEU A 293 2.92 -5.48 -18.39
N THR A 294 3.63 -6.43 -17.79
CA THR A 294 4.71 -7.16 -18.45
C THR A 294 4.50 -8.65 -18.27
N SER A 295 4.54 -9.42 -19.36
CA SER A 295 4.48 -10.86 -19.34
C SER A 295 4.99 -11.45 -20.65
N SER A 296 5.80 -12.50 -20.57
CA SER A 296 6.21 -13.30 -21.73
C SER A 296 5.44 -14.62 -21.83
N THR A 297 4.55 -14.91 -20.87
CA THR A 297 3.80 -16.18 -20.78
C THR A 297 2.30 -16.03 -21.00
N TYR A 298 1.74 -14.84 -20.81
CA TYR A 298 0.29 -14.61 -20.89
C TYR A 298 -0.28 -14.86 -22.29
N TYR A 299 0.27 -14.23 -23.32
CA TYR A 299 -0.19 -14.46 -24.69
C TYR A 299 0.00 -15.91 -25.16
N PRO A 300 1.14 -16.59 -24.92
CA PRO A 300 1.28 -18.01 -25.19
C PRO A 300 0.25 -18.89 -24.47
N ALA A 301 -0.14 -18.54 -23.23
CA ALA A 301 -1.18 -19.26 -22.49
C ALA A 301 -2.55 -19.15 -23.17
N LEU A 302 -2.91 -17.96 -23.67
CA LEU A 302 -4.16 -17.73 -24.38
C LEU A 302 -4.27 -18.43 -25.74
N ASN A 303 -3.14 -18.82 -26.34
CA ASN A 303 -3.13 -19.60 -27.59
C ASN A 303 -3.40 -21.10 -27.39
N ARG A 304 -3.46 -21.59 -26.12
CA ARG A 304 -3.71 -23.01 -25.87
C ARG A 304 -5.15 -23.38 -26.17
N PRO A 305 -5.43 -24.56 -26.77
CA PRO A 305 -6.76 -24.92 -27.26
C PRO A 305 -7.84 -25.02 -26.16
N HIS A 306 -7.44 -25.29 -24.91
CA HIS A 306 -8.34 -25.35 -23.75
C HIS A 306 -8.46 -24.02 -23.01
N VAL A 307 -7.87 -22.93 -23.53
CA VAL A 307 -8.00 -21.59 -22.97
C VAL A 307 -8.85 -20.73 -23.88
N ARG A 308 -9.91 -20.15 -23.36
CA ARG A 308 -10.84 -19.30 -24.12
C ARG A 308 -10.91 -17.90 -23.50
N LEU A 309 -10.68 -16.88 -24.33
CA LEU A 309 -10.88 -15.49 -23.94
C LEU A 309 -12.29 -15.06 -24.35
N HIS A 310 -13.05 -14.57 -23.38
CA HIS A 310 -14.34 -13.92 -23.56
C HIS A 310 -14.14 -12.40 -23.38
N ALA A 311 -14.24 -11.65 -24.49
CA ALA A 311 -14.03 -10.20 -24.51
C ALA A 311 -15.28 -9.45 -24.00
N THR A 312 -15.76 -9.83 -22.83
CA THR A 312 -16.99 -9.32 -22.22
C THR A 312 -16.83 -9.21 -20.70
N ALA A 313 -17.67 -8.39 -20.06
CA ALA A 313 -17.81 -8.38 -18.60
C ALA A 313 -18.67 -9.57 -18.16
N VAL A 314 -18.45 -10.07 -16.95
CA VAL A 314 -19.40 -10.99 -16.31
C VAL A 314 -20.62 -10.19 -15.88
N SER A 315 -21.81 -10.69 -16.21
CA SER A 315 -23.11 -10.07 -15.90
C SER A 315 -23.91 -10.84 -14.83
N ALA A 316 -23.70 -12.14 -14.72
CA ALA A 316 -24.37 -12.98 -13.74
C ALA A 316 -23.63 -14.30 -13.53
N VAL A 317 -23.99 -15.00 -12.45
CA VAL A 317 -23.61 -16.39 -12.18
C VAL A 317 -24.91 -17.20 -11.97
N ARG A 318 -24.98 -18.42 -12.52
CA ARG A 318 -26.15 -19.30 -12.41
C ARG A 318 -25.70 -20.72 -12.10
N GLY A 319 -25.80 -21.15 -10.84
CA GLY A 319 -25.29 -22.45 -10.41
C GLY A 319 -23.79 -22.59 -10.70
N ASN A 320 -23.42 -23.40 -11.68
CA ASN A 320 -22.03 -23.57 -12.15
C ASN A 320 -21.71 -22.83 -13.46
N GLU A 321 -22.55 -21.89 -13.89
CA GLU A 321 -22.35 -21.13 -15.12
C GLU A 321 -21.95 -19.69 -14.83
N VAL A 322 -20.91 -19.21 -15.50
CA VAL A 322 -20.52 -17.80 -15.54
C VAL A 322 -21.02 -17.18 -16.83
N VAL A 323 -21.85 -16.15 -16.73
CA VAL A 323 -22.55 -15.53 -17.86
C VAL A 323 -21.92 -14.18 -18.20
N GLY A 324 -21.49 -14.00 -19.44
CA GLY A 324 -21.03 -12.72 -20.00
C GLY A 324 -22.15 -11.76 -20.33
N ALA A 325 -21.86 -10.47 -20.37
CA ALA A 325 -22.84 -9.43 -20.75
C ALA A 325 -23.29 -9.53 -22.22
N ASP A 326 -22.54 -10.25 -23.04
CA ASP A 326 -22.88 -10.58 -24.43
C ASP A 326 -23.69 -11.87 -24.58
N GLY A 327 -24.11 -12.49 -23.48
CA GLY A 327 -24.83 -13.75 -23.46
C GLY A 327 -23.95 -15.00 -23.51
N THR A 328 -22.64 -14.88 -23.59
CA THR A 328 -21.71 -16.01 -23.50
C THR A 328 -21.87 -16.74 -22.17
N VAL A 329 -21.90 -18.06 -22.20
CA VAL A 329 -21.97 -18.92 -20.99
C VAL A 329 -20.75 -19.81 -20.92
N ALA A 330 -20.14 -19.90 -19.74
CA ALA A 330 -19.02 -20.81 -19.46
C ALA A 330 -19.34 -21.66 -18.24
N GLU A 331 -19.39 -22.98 -18.44
CA GLU A 331 -19.45 -23.92 -17.34
C GLU A 331 -18.14 -23.86 -16.53
N THR A 332 -18.26 -23.80 -15.22
CA THR A 332 -17.17 -23.45 -14.31
C THR A 332 -17.24 -24.28 -13.05
N ASP A 333 -16.15 -24.93 -12.70
CA ASP A 333 -16.02 -25.66 -11.43
C ASP A 333 -15.38 -24.80 -10.35
N VAL A 334 -14.49 -23.85 -10.74
CA VAL A 334 -13.83 -22.89 -9.83
C VAL A 334 -13.85 -21.51 -10.45
N LEU A 335 -14.31 -20.52 -9.69
CA LEU A 335 -14.33 -19.13 -10.11
C LEU A 335 -13.18 -18.34 -9.45
N VAL A 336 -12.27 -17.82 -10.25
CA VAL A 336 -11.16 -16.96 -9.79
C VAL A 336 -11.49 -15.50 -10.09
N THR A 337 -11.57 -14.67 -9.07
CA THR A 337 -11.78 -13.22 -9.21
C THR A 337 -10.45 -12.49 -9.11
N ALA A 338 -10.01 -11.92 -10.24
CA ALA A 338 -8.83 -11.05 -10.36
C ALA A 338 -9.27 -9.59 -10.58
N THR A 339 -10.25 -9.16 -9.79
CA THR A 339 -10.95 -7.87 -9.91
C THR A 339 -10.18 -6.70 -9.30
N GLY A 340 -9.06 -6.98 -8.64
CA GLY A 340 -8.13 -6.00 -8.08
C GLY A 340 -8.53 -5.49 -6.71
N PHE A 341 -8.16 -4.23 -6.41
CA PHE A 341 -8.26 -3.63 -5.08
C PHE A 341 -9.03 -2.31 -5.12
N ARG A 342 -9.55 -1.88 -3.97
CA ARG A 342 -10.13 -0.56 -3.74
C ARG A 342 -9.01 0.43 -3.39
N VAL A 343 -8.19 0.78 -4.37
CA VAL A 343 -6.95 1.56 -4.18
C VAL A 343 -7.21 2.99 -3.68
N GLY A 344 -8.35 3.58 -4.04
CA GLY A 344 -8.78 4.92 -3.55
C GLY A 344 -9.32 4.93 -2.13
N GLU A 345 -9.53 3.76 -1.52
CA GLU A 345 -10.04 3.63 -0.16
C GLU A 345 -8.89 3.21 0.75
N LEU A 346 -8.24 4.20 1.41
CA LEU A 346 -7.18 3.88 2.36
C LEU A 346 -7.79 3.10 3.55
N PRO A 347 -7.25 1.93 3.89
CA PRO A 347 -7.72 1.20 5.06
C PRO A 347 -7.70 2.09 6.31
N LEU A 348 -8.70 1.97 7.15
CA LEU A 348 -8.85 2.75 8.39
C LEU A 348 -9.10 4.26 8.21
N ALA A 349 -9.23 4.79 7.00
CA ALA A 349 -9.48 6.22 6.82
C ALA A 349 -10.77 6.69 7.54
N ALA A 350 -11.78 5.85 7.63
CA ALA A 350 -13.02 6.12 8.38
C ALA A 350 -12.84 6.06 9.90
N ASN A 351 -11.74 5.48 10.39
CA ASN A 351 -11.48 5.24 11.81
C ASN A 351 -10.33 6.10 12.37
N VAL A 352 -9.76 7.00 11.57
CA VAL A 352 -8.72 7.95 12.02
C VAL A 352 -9.31 9.34 12.06
N HIS A 353 -9.46 9.89 13.26
CA HIS A 353 -10.15 11.15 13.53
C HIS A 353 -9.18 12.26 13.93
N GLY A 354 -9.29 13.41 13.26
CA GLY A 354 -8.42 14.57 13.47
C GLY A 354 -8.86 15.50 14.60
N THR A 355 -8.34 16.73 14.57
CA THR A 355 -8.54 17.76 15.61
C THR A 355 -9.98 18.20 15.79
N ASP A 356 -10.79 18.15 14.73
CA ASP A 356 -12.20 18.52 14.72
C ASP A 356 -13.15 17.31 14.90
N GLY A 357 -12.59 16.13 15.16
CA GLY A 357 -13.32 14.88 15.32
C GLY A 357 -13.80 14.24 14.02
N ARG A 358 -13.58 14.88 12.85
CA ARG A 358 -13.90 14.29 11.55
C ARG A 358 -12.90 13.20 11.20
N SER A 359 -13.38 12.15 10.56
CA SER A 359 -12.50 11.10 10.05
C SER A 359 -11.71 11.55 8.81
N LEU A 360 -10.62 10.86 8.53
CA LEU A 360 -9.84 11.08 7.32
C LEU A 360 -10.68 10.83 6.04
N ALA A 361 -11.59 9.84 6.09
CA ALA A 361 -12.54 9.55 5.01
C ALA A 361 -13.52 10.71 4.79
N ASP A 362 -14.06 11.33 5.87
CA ASP A 362 -14.95 12.48 5.79
C ASP A 362 -14.26 13.71 5.19
N VAL A 363 -13.02 13.97 5.62
CA VAL A 363 -12.21 15.10 5.09
C VAL A 363 -11.89 14.91 3.62
N TRP A 364 -11.65 13.69 3.18
CA TRP A 364 -11.34 13.39 1.79
C TRP A 364 -12.56 13.32 0.87
N GLY A 365 -13.74 12.98 1.41
CA GLY A 365 -14.97 12.87 0.59
C GLY A 365 -14.84 11.91 -0.59
N GLY A 366 -14.06 10.83 -0.46
CA GLY A 366 -13.76 9.88 -1.54
C GLY A 366 -12.62 10.30 -2.47
N GLU A 367 -11.97 11.43 -2.22
CA GLU A 367 -10.84 11.95 -3.01
C GLU A 367 -9.59 12.12 -2.15
N PRO A 368 -8.85 11.04 -1.83
CA PRO A 368 -7.68 11.10 -1.00
C PRO A 368 -6.65 12.14 -1.48
N GLN A 369 -6.22 12.99 -0.57
CA GLN A 369 -5.22 14.02 -0.83
C GLN A 369 -4.36 14.29 0.40
N ALA A 370 -3.09 14.64 0.18
CA ALA A 370 -2.14 14.90 1.24
C ALA A 370 -1.00 15.80 0.74
N TYR A 371 -0.33 16.50 1.63
CA TYR A 371 0.91 17.20 1.29
C TYR A 371 2.03 16.20 1.09
N LEU A 372 2.62 16.17 -0.11
CA LEU A 372 3.64 15.20 -0.54
C LEU A 372 3.20 13.73 -0.30
N GLY A 373 1.89 13.45 -0.36
CA GLY A 373 1.35 12.13 -0.09
C GLY A 373 1.65 11.60 1.33
N THR A 374 2.03 12.47 2.25
CA THR A 374 2.60 12.07 3.55
C THR A 374 1.86 12.65 4.75
N THR A 375 1.47 13.93 4.72
CA THR A 375 0.79 14.59 5.86
C THR A 375 -0.51 15.24 5.43
N VAL A 376 -1.48 15.34 6.35
CA VAL A 376 -2.83 15.86 6.09
C VAL A 376 -3.17 16.95 7.10
N GLY A 377 -3.70 18.08 6.63
CA GLY A 377 -4.18 19.16 7.50
C GLY A 377 -5.35 18.71 8.37
N GLY A 378 -5.37 19.14 9.62
CA GLY A 378 -6.33 18.66 10.64
C GLY A 378 -5.93 17.36 11.33
N PHE A 379 -4.78 16.75 10.95
CA PHE A 379 -4.29 15.49 11.54
C PHE A 379 -2.85 15.66 12.02
N PRO A 380 -2.63 16.27 13.19
CA PRO A 380 -1.30 16.53 13.70
C PRO A 380 -0.51 15.24 13.92
N ASN A 381 0.79 15.25 13.64
CA ASN A 381 1.68 14.09 13.82
C ASN A 381 1.23 12.79 13.12
N LEU A 382 0.32 12.89 12.13
CA LEU A 382 -0.06 11.77 11.26
C LEU A 382 0.84 11.74 10.03
N PHE A 383 1.40 10.55 9.74
CA PHE A 383 2.18 10.31 8.52
C PHE A 383 1.60 9.13 7.74
N LEU A 384 1.36 9.35 6.45
CA LEU A 384 0.93 8.31 5.51
C LEU A 384 2.16 7.81 4.74
N LEU A 385 2.37 6.51 4.70
CA LEU A 385 3.39 5.91 3.83
C LEU A 385 2.73 5.32 2.59
N LEU A 386 3.25 5.66 1.40
CA LEU A 386 2.66 5.39 0.10
C LEU A 386 1.23 5.95 -0.02
N GLY A 387 1.03 7.15 0.50
CA GLY A 387 -0.26 7.86 0.44
C GLY A 387 -0.57 8.42 -0.96
N PRO A 388 -1.56 9.33 -1.07
CA PRO A 388 -2.08 9.85 -2.34
C PRO A 388 -1.01 10.51 -3.22
N ASN A 389 -1.17 10.36 -4.55
CA ASN A 389 -0.35 11.02 -5.58
C ASN A 389 1.17 10.79 -5.46
N LEU A 390 1.61 9.60 -5.08
CA LEU A 390 3.03 9.25 -4.98
C LEU A 390 3.50 8.22 -6.00
N LEU A 391 2.60 7.39 -6.51
CA LEU A 391 2.97 6.25 -7.36
C LEU A 391 2.65 6.56 -8.83
N GLY A 392 3.63 6.46 -9.70
CA GLY A 392 3.49 6.79 -11.13
C GLY A 392 3.37 5.59 -12.07
N GLY A 393 3.11 4.39 -11.57
CA GLY A 393 2.99 3.19 -12.41
C GLY A 393 4.26 2.77 -13.17
N SER A 394 5.35 3.51 -13.05
CA SER A 394 6.62 3.32 -13.78
C SER A 394 7.86 3.32 -12.88
N THR A 395 7.73 3.46 -11.56
CA THR A 395 8.85 3.42 -10.63
C THR A 395 8.61 2.40 -9.52
N SER A 396 9.68 2.04 -8.80
CA SER A 396 9.57 1.20 -7.61
C SER A 396 8.90 1.97 -6.47
N ALA A 397 7.85 1.40 -5.90
CA ALA A 397 7.23 1.91 -4.69
C ALA A 397 8.25 2.01 -3.52
N ILE A 398 9.24 1.12 -3.50
CA ILE A 398 10.28 1.11 -2.45
C ILE A 398 11.18 2.35 -2.55
N THR A 399 11.49 2.82 -3.75
CA THR A 399 12.26 4.06 -3.94
C THR A 399 11.52 5.29 -3.40
N VAL A 400 10.22 5.35 -3.61
CA VAL A 400 9.37 6.44 -3.08
C VAL A 400 9.25 6.31 -1.56
N LEU A 401 9.03 5.09 -1.07
CA LEU A 401 8.95 4.79 0.35
C LEU A 401 10.22 5.23 1.09
N GLU A 402 11.41 4.90 0.59
CA GLU A 402 12.68 5.28 1.22
C GLU A 402 12.83 6.81 1.36
N ALA A 403 12.37 7.56 0.36
CA ALA A 403 12.35 9.01 0.46
C ALA A 403 11.34 9.50 1.52
N GLN A 404 10.16 8.87 1.64
CA GLN A 404 9.22 9.17 2.72
C GLN A 404 9.76 8.82 4.10
N LEU A 405 10.52 7.72 4.23
CA LEU A 405 11.18 7.35 5.48
C LEU A 405 12.23 8.40 5.90
N THR A 406 12.96 8.95 4.94
CA THR A 406 13.87 10.08 5.17
C THR A 406 13.10 11.32 5.63
N TYR A 407 11.95 11.62 5.00
CA TYR A 407 11.09 12.73 5.41
C TYR A 407 10.55 12.54 6.83
N LEU A 408 10.04 11.36 7.15
CA LEU A 408 9.52 10.98 8.46
C LEU A 408 10.59 11.18 9.54
N THR A 409 11.79 10.61 9.36
CA THR A 409 12.87 10.73 10.36
C THR A 409 13.31 12.18 10.55
N ALA A 410 13.36 12.97 9.47
CA ALA A 410 13.68 14.40 9.57
C ALA A 410 12.58 15.19 10.29
N ALA A 411 11.30 14.91 10.02
CA ALA A 411 10.17 15.53 10.70
C ALA A 411 10.18 15.24 12.20
N LEU A 412 10.38 13.98 12.58
CA LEU A 412 10.47 13.59 13.99
C LEU A 412 11.68 14.22 14.69
N GLY A 413 12.82 14.31 14.03
CA GLY A 413 13.97 15.03 14.56
C GLY A 413 13.73 16.53 14.78
N HIS A 414 12.88 17.16 13.97
CA HIS A 414 12.40 18.52 14.21
C HIS A 414 11.42 18.59 15.37
N LEU A 415 10.50 17.63 15.47
CA LEU A 415 9.53 17.54 16.57
C LEU A 415 10.24 17.43 17.93
N ASP A 416 11.32 16.64 18.02
CA ASP A 416 12.14 16.51 19.24
C ASP A 416 12.74 17.84 19.70
N ARG A 417 13.26 18.60 18.76
CA ARG A 417 13.85 19.92 19.07
C ARG A 417 12.81 20.96 19.42
N SER A 418 11.55 20.71 19.15
CA SER A 418 10.43 21.64 19.36
C SER A 418 9.70 21.43 20.70
N ALA A 419 10.33 20.77 21.67
CA ALA A 419 9.82 20.57 23.03
C ALA A 419 8.39 19.98 23.10
N GLY A 420 8.13 18.92 22.31
CA GLY A 420 6.85 18.20 22.38
C GLY A 420 5.69 18.83 21.61
N ARG A 421 5.94 19.86 20.82
CA ARG A 421 4.90 20.44 19.95
C ARG A 421 4.43 19.43 18.92
N ALA A 422 3.13 19.44 18.59
CA ALA A 422 2.62 18.71 17.45
C ALA A 422 2.89 19.51 16.17
N LEU A 423 3.17 18.80 15.07
CA LEU A 423 3.32 19.40 13.75
C LEU A 423 2.08 19.08 12.90
N GLU A 424 1.55 20.10 12.24
CA GLU A 424 0.42 19.98 11.32
C GLU A 424 0.72 20.74 10.04
N VAL A 425 0.49 20.13 8.87
CA VAL A 425 0.71 20.83 7.61
C VAL A 425 -0.31 21.97 7.46
N ARG A 426 0.19 23.14 7.02
CA ARG A 426 -0.68 24.31 6.79
C ARG A 426 -1.70 23.99 5.67
N PRO A 427 -3.01 24.21 5.87
CA PRO A 427 -4.03 23.93 4.86
C PRO A 427 -3.70 24.57 3.50
N GLY A 428 -3.33 25.84 3.48
CA GLY A 428 -2.99 26.53 2.23
C GLY A 428 -1.76 25.95 1.50
N VAL A 429 -0.80 25.36 2.22
CA VAL A 429 0.36 24.66 1.62
C VAL A 429 -0.07 23.33 1.00
N GLN A 430 -0.93 22.57 1.70
CA GLN A 430 -1.50 21.34 1.19
C GLN A 430 -2.35 21.60 -0.06
N ASP A 431 -3.22 22.60 -0.04
CA ASP A 431 -4.12 22.95 -1.14
C ASP A 431 -3.34 23.42 -2.39
N ALA A 432 -2.35 24.27 -2.20
CA ALA A 432 -1.47 24.70 -3.28
C ALA A 432 -0.70 23.53 -3.90
N HIS A 433 -0.21 22.60 -3.06
CA HIS A 433 0.45 21.38 -3.53
C HIS A 433 -0.49 20.50 -4.35
N ASN A 434 -1.69 20.20 -3.83
CA ASN A 434 -2.66 19.34 -4.49
C ASN A 434 -3.18 19.97 -5.80
N SER A 435 -3.40 21.29 -5.83
CA SER A 435 -3.79 22.03 -7.03
C SER A 435 -2.70 21.94 -8.12
N ALA A 436 -1.45 22.11 -7.74
CA ALA A 436 -0.32 21.98 -8.67
C ALA A 436 -0.17 20.54 -9.21
N VAL A 437 -0.41 19.53 -8.37
CA VAL A 437 -0.41 18.11 -8.77
C VAL A 437 -1.51 17.84 -9.80
N GLN A 438 -2.75 18.28 -9.56
CA GLN A 438 -3.87 18.09 -10.48
C GLN A 438 -3.68 18.83 -11.80
N ALA A 439 -3.21 20.08 -11.75
CA ALA A 439 -2.89 20.85 -12.97
C ALA A 439 -1.83 20.15 -13.83
N ALA A 440 -0.80 19.59 -13.21
CA ALA A 440 0.24 18.85 -13.93
C ALA A 440 -0.26 17.49 -14.46
N LEU A 441 -1.20 16.82 -13.77
CA LEU A 441 -1.80 15.56 -14.20
C LEU A 441 -2.72 15.73 -15.41
N ALA A 442 -3.36 16.88 -15.57
CA ALA A 442 -4.35 17.16 -16.61
C ALA A 442 -3.83 16.89 -18.03
N THR A 443 -2.53 17.04 -18.29
CA THR A 443 -1.91 16.82 -19.59
C THR A 443 -1.22 15.47 -19.76
N THR A 444 -1.15 14.68 -18.69
CA THR A 444 -0.51 13.34 -18.73
C THR A 444 -1.43 12.28 -19.29
N VAL A 445 -0.85 11.18 -19.77
CA VAL A 445 -1.62 10.03 -20.25
C VAL A 445 -2.49 9.41 -19.14
N TYR A 446 -2.15 9.61 -17.87
CA TYR A 446 -2.94 9.13 -16.73
C TYR A 446 -4.37 9.68 -16.74
N ASN A 447 -4.54 10.95 -17.17
CA ASN A 447 -5.85 11.60 -17.25
C ASN A 447 -6.42 11.65 -18.67
N THR A 448 -5.55 11.74 -19.71
CA THR A 448 -5.98 11.94 -21.10
C THR A 448 -6.03 10.66 -21.94
N GLY A 449 -5.66 9.53 -21.35
CA GLY A 449 -5.46 8.29 -22.09
C GLY A 449 -6.74 7.55 -22.53
N GLY A 450 -7.93 8.03 -22.17
CA GLY A 450 -9.21 7.47 -22.63
C GLY A 450 -9.62 6.15 -21.97
N CYS A 451 -9.21 5.90 -20.73
CA CYS A 451 -9.59 4.70 -19.99
C CYS A 451 -10.21 5.03 -18.62
N THR A 452 -11.00 4.11 -18.09
CA THR A 452 -11.36 4.09 -16.67
C THR A 452 -10.30 3.30 -15.92
N SER A 453 -9.59 3.93 -14.98
CA SER A 453 -8.57 3.29 -14.16
C SER A 453 -8.78 3.61 -12.68
N TYR A 454 -8.18 2.82 -11.79
CA TYR A 454 -8.18 3.10 -10.35
C TYR A 454 -7.33 4.33 -9.96
N TYR A 455 -6.70 5.00 -10.93
CA TYR A 455 -6.01 6.27 -10.71
C TYR A 455 -6.99 7.41 -10.49
N LEU A 456 -8.20 7.31 -11.06
CA LEU A 456 -9.21 8.35 -11.06
C LEU A 456 -10.34 8.01 -10.07
N SER A 457 -10.75 9.01 -9.28
CA SER A 457 -11.99 8.99 -8.51
C SER A 457 -13.22 9.02 -9.42
N SER A 458 -14.41 8.90 -8.84
CA SER A 458 -15.67 9.02 -9.56
C SER A 458 -15.88 10.41 -10.20
N SER A 459 -15.29 11.46 -9.63
CA SER A 459 -15.30 12.82 -10.19
C SER A 459 -14.29 13.06 -11.31
N GLY A 460 -13.39 12.07 -11.56
CA GLY A 460 -12.27 12.21 -12.52
C GLY A 460 -11.00 12.81 -11.93
N ARG A 461 -10.95 13.09 -10.62
CA ARG A 461 -9.71 13.52 -9.95
C ARG A 461 -8.73 12.37 -9.87
N ASN A 462 -7.46 12.62 -10.18
CA ASN A 462 -6.42 11.62 -10.05
C ASN A 462 -5.85 11.63 -8.62
N THR A 463 -6.14 10.57 -7.87
CA THR A 463 -5.74 10.43 -6.47
C THR A 463 -4.50 9.56 -6.28
N PHE A 464 -3.92 9.04 -7.36
CA PHE A 464 -2.88 8.02 -7.29
C PHE A 464 -1.54 8.45 -7.90
N ALA A 465 -1.59 9.07 -9.11
CA ALA A 465 -0.38 9.28 -9.89
C ALA A 465 0.40 10.51 -9.46
N TRP A 466 1.75 10.41 -9.48
CA TRP A 466 2.68 11.52 -9.40
C TRP A 466 2.98 12.05 -10.80
N PRO A 467 2.77 13.36 -11.09
CA PRO A 467 2.84 13.88 -12.45
C PRO A 467 4.26 14.19 -12.94
N TRP A 468 5.23 14.26 -12.07
CA TRP A 468 6.60 14.63 -12.43
C TRP A 468 7.56 13.44 -12.33
N SER A 469 8.87 13.71 -12.51
CA SER A 469 9.90 12.68 -12.37
C SER A 469 10.06 12.19 -10.93
N THR A 470 10.43 10.93 -10.76
CA THR A 470 10.75 10.36 -9.45
C THR A 470 11.91 11.10 -8.76
N PRO A 471 12.99 11.54 -9.45
CA PRO A 471 14.03 12.37 -8.82
C PRO A 471 13.50 13.69 -8.25
N ARG A 472 12.47 14.30 -8.88
CA ARG A 472 11.84 15.51 -8.32
C ARG A 472 11.08 15.21 -7.04
N LEU A 473 10.37 14.09 -6.99
CA LEU A 473 9.66 13.63 -5.79
C LEU A 473 10.64 13.34 -4.65
N THR A 474 11.63 12.49 -4.90
CA THR A 474 12.60 12.08 -3.88
C THR A 474 13.40 13.27 -3.35
N ARG A 475 13.77 14.24 -4.21
CA ARG A 475 14.43 15.47 -3.75
C ARG A 475 13.55 16.29 -2.80
N ARG A 476 12.24 16.36 -3.06
CA ARG A 476 11.29 17.06 -2.18
C ARG A 476 11.11 16.33 -0.85
N LEU A 477 10.99 15.01 -0.89
CA LEU A 477 10.83 14.17 0.30
C LEU A 477 12.12 14.06 1.13
N ASN A 478 13.29 14.12 0.51
CA ASN A 478 14.57 14.11 1.24
C ASN A 478 14.87 15.44 1.96
N ARG A 479 14.03 16.46 1.79
CA ARG A 479 14.17 17.76 2.43
C ARG A 479 12.90 18.12 3.18
N PHE A 480 12.92 17.93 4.50
CA PHE A 480 11.84 18.41 5.35
C PHE A 480 11.87 19.95 5.39
N ASP A 481 10.71 20.58 5.13
CA ASP A 481 10.54 22.03 5.17
C ASP A 481 9.67 22.41 6.38
N PRO A 482 10.26 22.88 7.50
CA PRO A 482 9.51 23.27 8.68
C PRO A 482 8.52 24.41 8.44
N ALA A 483 8.75 25.27 7.44
CA ALA A 483 7.86 26.38 7.12
C ALA A 483 6.51 25.94 6.53
N ALA A 484 6.45 24.70 6.02
CA ALA A 484 5.20 24.11 5.54
C ALA A 484 4.22 23.74 6.67
N TYR A 485 4.67 23.80 7.93
CA TYR A 485 3.93 23.30 9.09
C TYR A 485 3.58 24.42 10.09
N VAL A 486 2.51 24.20 10.80
CA VAL A 486 2.18 24.88 12.07
C VAL A 486 2.70 24.01 13.21
N TRP A 487 3.27 24.65 14.20
CA TRP A 487 3.77 24.00 15.40
C TRP A 487 2.83 24.32 16.55
N GLN A 488 2.00 23.36 16.95
CA GLN A 488 1.10 23.52 18.08
C GLN A 488 1.90 23.49 19.37
N ALA A 489 1.57 24.39 20.30
CA ALA A 489 2.20 24.37 21.64
C ALA A 489 1.89 23.04 22.35
N PRO A 490 2.80 22.56 23.21
CA PRO A 490 2.46 21.43 24.07
C PRO A 490 1.26 21.81 24.95
N PRO A 491 0.40 20.84 25.30
CA PRO A 491 -0.68 21.09 26.24
C PRO A 491 -0.09 21.69 27.53
N ALA A 492 -0.84 22.59 28.15
CA ALA A 492 -0.44 23.10 29.46
C ALA A 492 -0.28 21.89 30.42
N PRO A 493 0.76 21.86 31.26
CA PRO A 493 0.88 20.80 32.24
C PRO A 493 -0.41 20.74 33.05
N LEU A 494 -0.99 19.56 33.23
CA LEU A 494 -2.16 19.37 34.08
C LEU A 494 -1.85 20.04 35.42
N PRO A 495 -2.78 20.86 35.94
CA PRO A 495 -2.59 21.44 37.28
C PRO A 495 -2.30 20.28 38.23
N ALA A 496 -1.17 20.37 38.94
CA ALA A 496 -0.78 19.35 39.90
C ALA A 496 -2.03 19.00 40.74
N ALA A 497 -2.34 17.71 40.80
CA ALA A 497 -3.48 17.25 41.59
C ALA A 497 -3.40 17.96 42.94
N ARG A 498 -4.42 18.75 43.24
CA ARG A 498 -4.50 19.39 44.58
C ARG A 498 -4.44 18.24 45.57
N THR A 499 -3.34 18.12 46.28
CA THR A 499 -3.26 17.27 47.46
C THR A 499 -4.45 17.69 48.34
N ALA A 500 -5.35 16.76 48.60
CA ALA A 500 -6.40 16.97 49.57
C ALA A 500 -5.78 17.53 50.85
N PRO A 501 -6.41 18.53 51.51
CA PRO A 501 -5.88 19.03 52.75
C PRO A 501 -5.74 17.86 53.74
N ASP A 502 -4.58 17.79 54.39
CA ASP A 502 -4.28 16.80 55.39
C ASP A 502 -5.19 17.01 56.61
N ASP A 503 -6.24 16.19 56.72
CA ASP A 503 -7.24 16.22 57.83
C ASP A 503 -6.64 15.68 59.17
N SER A 504 -5.33 15.58 59.28
CA SER A 504 -4.63 15.14 60.50
C SER A 504 -4.22 16.26 61.45
N ALA A 505 -4.95 17.38 61.45
CA ALA A 505 -4.77 18.38 62.53
C ALA A 505 -5.42 17.87 63.83
N PRO A 506 -4.70 17.75 64.96
CA PRO A 506 -5.26 17.28 66.21
C PRO A 506 -6.27 18.32 66.76
N ALA A 507 -7.44 17.83 67.21
CA ALA A 507 -8.48 18.63 67.82
C ALA A 507 -7.95 19.45 69.04
N PRO A 508 -8.36 20.74 69.22
CA PRO A 508 -7.91 21.53 70.33
C PRO A 508 -8.51 20.97 71.65
N SER A 509 -7.60 20.72 72.61
CA SER A 509 -7.91 20.26 73.96
C SER A 509 -8.73 21.35 74.71
N HIS A 510 -9.92 21.02 75.18
CA HIS A 510 -10.70 21.84 76.12
C HIS A 510 -9.98 21.96 77.48
N PRO A 511 -9.92 23.15 78.10
CA PRO A 511 -9.41 23.28 79.46
C PRO A 511 -10.48 22.85 80.47
N GLN A 512 -10.15 21.93 81.35
CA GLN A 512 -10.97 21.57 82.51
C GLN A 512 -10.97 22.69 83.51
N GLY A 513 -12.14 23.25 83.75
CA GLY A 513 -12.41 24.25 84.84
C GLY A 513 -12.43 23.58 86.21
N THR A 514 -11.50 23.95 87.06
CA THR A 514 -11.52 23.63 88.49
C THR A 514 -12.48 24.55 89.21
N GLY A 515 -13.66 24.05 89.61
CA GLY A 515 -14.52 24.67 90.54
C GLY A 515 -14.27 24.23 91.95
N ARG A 516 -13.97 25.17 92.87
CA ARG A 516 -13.94 24.93 94.29
C ARG A 516 -15.16 25.57 94.94
N PRO A 517 -15.78 24.93 95.94
CA PRO A 517 -16.94 25.48 96.63
C PRO A 517 -16.50 26.28 97.85
N THR A 518 -17.27 27.35 98.15
CA THR A 518 -17.35 27.94 99.53
C THR A 518 -18.73 28.42 99.77
N ARG A 519 -19.34 27.86 100.80
CA ARG A 519 -20.47 28.26 101.71
C ARG A 519 -21.78 28.51 101.04
#